data_3ef418ea585d2cebe2cbda19e01c7b9b
#
_entry.id   3ef418ea585d2cebe2cbda19e01c7b9b
#
_cell.length_a   1.000
_cell.length_b   1.000
_cell.length_c   1.000
_cell.angle_alpha   90.00
_cell.angle_beta   90.00
_cell.angle_gamma   90.00
#
_symmetry.space_group_name_H-M   'P 1'
#
loop_
_entity.id
_entity.type
_entity.pdbx_description
1 polymer ?
#
loop_
_entity_poly.entity_id
_entity_poly.type
_entity_poly.pdbx_seq_one_letter_code
_entity_poly.pdbx_strand_id
1 'polypeptide(L)'
;VGDEKFGKIEACVCRSVDRAEKARNRLYALSSLDRLSHLTFENFRAAGNPKAKDALTQLEKDSLEEASRICQEFSARLDGWVLLEGSYGCGKTHLAAAIANAAVERGVPTLFITVPDLLDSLRFAYNSPETTFEARFDDIRNAGLLVMDDFGTHNATGWAQEKLFQIVNYRYVNKLPTVVTTNLALDEIESRIRSRLQDSDLVRHVRIVTMDYRHPEETSNPGLSMLSLKDIKAMTFLSWSGREDEIGHDSVTVKSVERRNTGGFATKERIIEHEKVSAEHIKNLREMHDAAAGFADKPNGWLVLLGPSFCGKTHLAAAIGNYRAGMGGQVVMADVASLLDYFRATFRPNTEVHFDRRFYEIRTAPLLILDGLKESNANSNWAEDKLYQLLNFRYYDNLPTVITSALDPDAFAMNYPSLWNKLLDPTRCRILASEMPPFRRPAPKARKKKL
;
A
#
# COMPACT_ATOMS: atom_id res chain seq x y z
N VAL A 1 -24.65 1.17 -65.69
CA VAL A 1 -24.04 0.01 -65.00
C VAL A 1 -22.58 0.40 -64.76
N GLY A 2 -22.27 1.04 -63.68
CA GLY A 2 -20.93 1.57 -63.36
C GLY A 2 -20.82 2.39 -62.11
N ASP A 3 -21.86 2.34 -61.24
CA ASP A 3 -21.84 3.02 -59.94
C ASP A 3 -21.20 2.09 -58.90
N GLU A 4 -20.04 2.48 -58.33
CA GLU A 4 -19.33 1.72 -57.27
C GLU A 4 -20.18 1.41 -56.04
N LYS A 5 -21.37 2.04 -55.94
CA LYS A 5 -22.36 1.87 -54.85
C LYS A 5 -23.49 0.91 -55.16
N PHE A 6 -23.52 0.36 -56.38
CA PHE A 6 -24.61 -0.57 -56.75
C PHE A 6 -24.55 -1.87 -55.97
N GLY A 7 -25.59 -2.17 -55.18
CA GLY A 7 -25.68 -3.35 -54.33
C GLY A 7 -25.16 -3.17 -52.91
N LYS A 8 -24.65 -1.98 -52.50
CA LYS A 8 -24.33 -1.67 -51.10
C LYS A 8 -25.53 -1.02 -50.44
N ILE A 9 -26.06 -1.68 -49.37
CA ILE A 9 -27.08 -1.11 -48.52
C ILE A 9 -26.39 -0.11 -47.58
N GLU A 10 -26.45 1.19 -47.89
CA GLU A 10 -26.05 2.22 -46.94
C GLU A 10 -27.20 2.50 -45.95
N ALA A 11 -26.91 2.46 -44.66
CA ALA A 11 -27.90 2.81 -43.67
C ALA A 11 -28.28 4.30 -43.81
N CYS A 12 -29.58 4.62 -43.84
CA CYS A 12 -30.03 6.01 -43.85
C CYS A 12 -29.41 6.80 -42.70
N VAL A 13 -28.99 8.03 -42.94
CA VAL A 13 -28.42 8.93 -41.94
C VAL A 13 -29.36 9.09 -40.73
N CYS A 14 -30.67 9.13 -40.94
CA CYS A 14 -31.67 9.17 -39.84
C CYS A 14 -31.60 7.91 -38.96
N ARG A 15 -31.38 6.71 -39.53
CA ARG A 15 -31.24 5.47 -38.75
C ARG A 15 -29.95 5.38 -38.00
N SER A 16 -28.87 5.99 -38.50
CA SER A 16 -27.59 6.06 -37.77
C SER A 16 -27.64 7.03 -36.60
N VAL A 17 -28.34 8.17 -36.76
CA VAL A 17 -28.60 9.14 -35.68
C VAL A 17 -29.47 8.51 -34.59
N ASP A 18 -30.58 7.87 -34.94
CA ASP A 18 -31.45 7.16 -33.98
C ASP A 18 -30.73 6.08 -33.19
N ARG A 19 -29.83 5.33 -33.85
CA ARG A 19 -29.02 4.30 -33.16
C ARG A 19 -28.01 4.92 -32.21
N ALA A 20 -27.32 5.99 -32.61
CA ALA A 20 -26.36 6.68 -31.75
C ALA A 20 -27.05 7.32 -30.55
N GLU A 21 -28.24 7.90 -30.71
CA GLU A 21 -29.03 8.47 -29.63
C GLU A 21 -29.53 7.41 -28.66
N LYS A 22 -30.03 6.28 -29.15
CA LYS A 22 -30.43 5.15 -28.32
C LYS A 22 -29.24 4.54 -27.57
N ALA A 23 -28.07 4.41 -28.19
CA ALA A 23 -26.85 3.94 -27.50
C ALA A 23 -26.41 4.94 -26.42
N ARG A 24 -26.45 6.23 -26.71
CA ARG A 24 -26.14 7.28 -25.72
C ARG A 24 -27.10 7.23 -24.53
N ASN A 25 -28.40 7.09 -24.76
CA ASN A 25 -29.41 7.02 -23.70
C ASN A 25 -29.23 5.73 -22.84
N ARG A 26 -28.83 4.60 -23.44
CA ARG A 26 -28.53 3.38 -22.70
C ARG A 26 -27.25 3.53 -21.85
N LEU A 27 -26.19 4.15 -22.37
CA LEU A 27 -24.98 4.45 -21.59
C LEU A 27 -25.29 5.40 -20.43
N TYR A 28 -26.11 6.40 -20.67
CA TYR A 28 -26.52 7.35 -19.63
C TYR A 28 -27.30 6.66 -18.50
N ALA A 29 -28.20 5.75 -18.83
CA ALA A 29 -28.96 4.96 -17.84
C ALA A 29 -28.09 4.01 -17.01
N LEU A 30 -26.91 3.62 -17.52
CA LEU A 30 -25.93 2.80 -16.79
C LEU A 30 -24.95 3.62 -15.98
N SER A 31 -24.77 4.87 -16.34
CA SER A 31 -23.76 5.73 -15.76
C SER A 31 -24.18 6.23 -14.37
N SER A 32 -23.27 6.14 -13.41
CA SER A 32 -23.46 6.73 -12.07
C SER A 32 -23.14 8.23 -12.04
N LEU A 33 -22.88 8.86 -13.20
CA LEU A 33 -22.35 10.21 -13.31
C LEU A 33 -23.31 11.29 -12.80
N ASP A 34 -24.61 11.11 -12.90
CA ASP A 34 -25.61 12.07 -12.40
C ASP A 34 -25.42 12.42 -10.93
N ARG A 35 -25.08 11.41 -10.12
CA ARG A 35 -24.79 11.58 -8.69
C ARG A 35 -23.48 12.30 -8.43
N LEU A 36 -22.59 12.33 -9.42
CA LEU A 36 -21.24 12.89 -9.36
C LEU A 36 -21.10 14.17 -10.19
N SER A 37 -22.20 14.76 -10.68
CA SER A 37 -22.21 15.98 -11.50
C SER A 37 -21.55 17.18 -10.81
N HIS A 38 -21.57 17.20 -9.48
CA HIS A 38 -20.92 18.24 -8.68
C HIS A 38 -19.39 18.09 -8.59
N LEU A 39 -18.81 16.96 -9.02
CA LEU A 39 -17.37 16.74 -9.00
C LEU A 39 -16.74 17.26 -10.31
N THR A 40 -16.21 18.45 -10.25
CA THR A 40 -15.58 19.15 -11.39
C THR A 40 -14.14 19.52 -11.07
N PHE A 41 -13.36 19.92 -12.08
CA PHE A 41 -11.99 20.41 -11.85
C PHE A 41 -11.97 21.70 -11.01
N GLU A 42 -13.00 22.54 -11.10
CA GLU A 42 -13.13 23.76 -10.32
C GLU A 42 -13.32 23.49 -8.83
N ASN A 43 -14.04 22.41 -8.51
CA ASN A 43 -14.30 22.00 -7.14
C ASN A 43 -13.20 21.13 -6.55
N PHE A 44 -12.21 20.72 -7.36
CA PHE A 44 -11.09 19.92 -6.89
C PHE A 44 -10.11 20.78 -6.10
N ARG A 45 -9.81 20.39 -4.87
CA ARG A 45 -8.94 21.17 -3.98
C ARG A 45 -7.57 20.51 -3.85
N ALA A 46 -6.63 20.90 -4.69
CA ALA A 46 -5.24 20.45 -4.61
C ALA A 46 -4.55 20.87 -3.29
N ALA A 47 -5.02 21.94 -2.64
CA ALA A 47 -4.53 22.37 -1.34
C ALA A 47 -4.97 21.44 -0.16
N GLY A 48 -5.81 20.42 -0.44
CA GLY A 48 -6.34 19.50 0.57
C GLY A 48 -7.59 20.00 1.29
N ASN A 49 -7.97 19.27 2.34
CA ASN A 49 -9.15 19.61 3.13
C ASN A 49 -8.84 20.76 4.10
N PRO A 50 -9.57 21.90 4.03
CA PRO A 50 -9.35 23.02 4.93
C PRO A 50 -9.68 22.73 6.40
N LYS A 51 -10.38 21.63 6.69
CA LYS A 51 -10.71 21.17 8.05
C LYS A 51 -9.66 20.18 8.61
N ALA A 52 -8.65 19.81 7.80
CA ALA A 52 -7.59 18.95 8.28
C ALA A 52 -6.79 19.65 9.39
N LYS A 53 -6.44 18.91 10.46
CA LYS A 53 -5.59 19.44 11.55
C LYS A 53 -4.16 19.70 11.07
N ASP A 54 -3.68 18.85 10.16
CA ASP A 54 -2.33 18.93 9.59
C ASP A 54 -2.41 19.44 8.16
N ALA A 55 -1.57 20.41 7.82
CA ALA A 55 -1.42 20.87 6.46
C ALA A 55 -0.73 19.78 5.62
N LEU A 56 -1.15 19.64 4.34
CA LEU A 56 -0.47 18.77 3.41
C LEU A 56 1.00 19.16 3.27
N THR A 57 1.85 18.16 3.19
CA THR A 57 3.27 18.34 2.83
C THR A 57 3.38 18.89 1.40
N GLN A 58 4.54 19.48 1.07
CA GLN A 58 4.75 19.99 -0.28
C GLN A 58 4.64 18.86 -1.32
N LEU A 59 5.17 17.68 -1.01
CA LEU A 59 5.08 16.49 -1.89
C LEU A 59 3.62 16.09 -2.18
N GLU A 60 2.75 16.13 -1.16
CA GLU A 60 1.32 15.80 -1.34
C GLU A 60 0.60 16.85 -2.20
N LYS A 61 0.90 18.12 -2.01
CA LYS A 61 0.36 19.21 -2.83
C LYS A 61 0.81 19.06 -4.29
N ASP A 62 2.09 18.90 -4.51
CA ASP A 62 2.67 18.70 -5.85
C ASP A 62 2.04 17.48 -6.55
N SER A 63 1.81 16.40 -5.81
CA SER A 63 1.14 15.20 -6.33
C SER A 63 -0.30 15.46 -6.76
N LEU A 64 -1.07 16.25 -5.98
CA LEU A 64 -2.46 16.59 -6.30
C LEU A 64 -2.54 17.58 -7.47
N GLU A 65 -1.66 18.57 -7.51
CA GLU A 65 -1.59 19.56 -8.59
C GLU A 65 -1.22 18.89 -9.91
N GLU A 66 -0.23 18.01 -9.89
CA GLU A 66 0.19 17.25 -11.08
C GLU A 66 -0.91 16.30 -11.57
N ALA A 67 -1.58 15.60 -10.64
CA ALA A 67 -2.72 14.76 -10.97
C ALA A 67 -3.85 15.55 -11.62
N SER A 68 -4.20 16.71 -11.06
CA SER A 68 -5.22 17.60 -11.61
C SER A 68 -4.83 18.09 -13.01
N ARG A 69 -3.58 18.51 -13.20
CA ARG A 69 -3.06 18.99 -14.49
C ARG A 69 -3.14 17.93 -15.57
N ILE A 70 -2.67 16.70 -15.28
CA ILE A 70 -2.72 15.58 -16.24
C ILE A 70 -4.16 15.23 -16.60
N CYS A 71 -5.07 15.21 -15.61
CA CYS A 71 -6.48 14.93 -15.85
C CYS A 71 -7.16 16.03 -16.71
N GLN A 72 -6.83 17.30 -16.52
CA GLN A 72 -7.32 18.41 -17.35
C GLN A 72 -6.80 18.29 -18.78
N GLU A 73 -5.51 18.03 -18.98
CA GLU A 73 -4.93 17.80 -20.30
C GLU A 73 -5.57 16.63 -21.03
N PHE A 74 -5.78 15.51 -20.33
CA PHE A 74 -6.48 14.36 -20.89
C PHE A 74 -7.91 14.68 -21.25
N SER A 75 -8.65 15.37 -20.36
CA SER A 75 -10.04 15.74 -20.62
C SER A 75 -10.20 16.62 -21.86
N ALA A 76 -9.21 17.47 -22.17
CA ALA A 76 -9.22 18.34 -23.35
C ALA A 76 -9.04 17.58 -24.66
N ARG A 77 -8.27 16.50 -24.67
CA ARG A 77 -7.92 15.75 -25.90
C ARG A 77 -8.68 14.45 -26.05
N LEU A 78 -8.96 13.74 -24.94
CA LEU A 78 -9.50 12.39 -24.89
C LEU A 78 -8.69 11.41 -25.78
N ASP A 79 -7.38 11.44 -25.63
CA ASP A 79 -6.45 10.59 -26.34
C ASP A 79 -5.66 9.74 -25.37
N GLY A 80 -5.61 8.42 -25.62
CA GLY A 80 -4.96 7.47 -24.72
C GLY A 80 -5.76 7.15 -23.46
N TRP A 81 -5.04 6.76 -22.41
CA TRP A 81 -5.61 6.34 -21.13
C TRP A 81 -5.03 7.12 -19.96
N VAL A 82 -5.80 7.22 -18.88
CA VAL A 82 -5.31 7.68 -17.57
C VAL A 82 -5.57 6.61 -16.53
N LEU A 83 -4.52 6.21 -15.82
CA LEU A 83 -4.60 5.36 -14.64
C LEU A 83 -4.34 6.20 -13.41
N LEU A 84 -5.35 6.34 -12.53
CA LEU A 84 -5.26 7.02 -11.24
C LEU A 84 -5.05 5.98 -10.15
N GLU A 85 -3.86 5.91 -9.58
CA GLU A 85 -3.51 5.05 -8.45
C GLU A 85 -3.36 5.88 -7.18
N GLY A 86 -3.84 5.38 -6.04
CA GLY A 86 -3.64 6.05 -4.75
C GLY A 86 -4.54 5.50 -3.65
N SER A 87 -4.38 6.02 -2.41
CA SER A 87 -5.16 5.63 -1.25
C SER A 87 -6.64 5.99 -1.36
N TYR A 88 -7.47 5.46 -0.46
CA TYR A 88 -8.86 5.88 -0.34
C TYR A 88 -8.94 7.38 0.00
N GLY A 89 -9.97 8.06 -0.55
CA GLY A 89 -10.21 9.47 -0.28
C GLY A 89 -9.16 10.46 -0.83
N CYS A 90 -8.14 10.01 -1.55
CA CYS A 90 -7.10 10.89 -2.12
C CYS A 90 -7.55 11.70 -3.35
N GLY A 91 -8.81 11.53 -3.84
CA GLY A 91 -9.37 12.32 -4.92
C GLY A 91 -9.46 11.64 -6.29
N LYS A 92 -9.10 10.36 -6.44
CA LYS A 92 -9.19 9.63 -7.73
C LYS A 92 -10.56 9.69 -8.39
N THR A 93 -11.61 9.28 -7.65
CA THR A 93 -13.00 9.30 -8.13
C THR A 93 -13.43 10.73 -8.50
N HIS A 94 -12.96 11.75 -7.74
CA HIS A 94 -13.24 13.14 -8.07
C HIS A 94 -12.66 13.54 -9.42
N LEU A 95 -11.36 13.29 -9.63
CA LEU A 95 -10.70 13.63 -10.91
C LEU A 95 -11.25 12.81 -12.08
N ALA A 96 -11.57 11.53 -11.87
CA ALA A 96 -12.21 10.69 -12.88
C ALA A 96 -13.62 11.19 -13.25
N ALA A 97 -14.41 11.63 -12.25
CA ALA A 97 -15.72 12.24 -12.50
C ALA A 97 -15.60 13.60 -13.18
N ALA A 98 -14.61 14.43 -12.82
CA ALA A 98 -14.36 15.71 -13.47
C ALA A 98 -14.01 15.53 -14.97
N ILE A 99 -13.20 14.53 -15.32
CA ILE A 99 -12.95 14.16 -16.73
C ILE A 99 -14.26 13.77 -17.43
N ALA A 100 -15.06 12.90 -16.79
CA ALA A 100 -16.31 12.42 -17.36
C ALA A 100 -17.32 13.55 -17.57
N ASN A 101 -17.50 14.43 -16.59
CA ASN A 101 -18.39 15.61 -16.70
C ASN A 101 -17.95 16.54 -17.84
N ALA A 102 -16.67 16.87 -17.95
CA ALA A 102 -16.13 17.66 -19.04
C ALA A 102 -16.31 17.00 -20.41
N ALA A 103 -16.26 15.69 -20.51
CA ALA A 103 -16.53 14.95 -21.76
C ALA A 103 -18.02 14.98 -22.14
N VAL A 104 -18.92 14.82 -21.17
CA VAL A 104 -20.40 14.91 -21.39
C VAL A 104 -20.79 16.31 -21.84
N GLU A 105 -20.25 17.38 -21.25
CA GLU A 105 -20.48 18.76 -21.67
C GLU A 105 -20.10 19.00 -23.14
N ARG A 106 -19.11 18.28 -23.65
CA ARG A 106 -18.71 18.34 -25.06
C ARG A 106 -19.47 17.36 -25.96
N GLY A 107 -20.50 16.69 -25.41
CA GLY A 107 -21.35 15.76 -26.16
C GLY A 107 -20.73 14.39 -26.42
N VAL A 108 -19.62 14.02 -25.74
CA VAL A 108 -19.00 12.71 -25.89
C VAL A 108 -19.82 11.64 -25.14
N PRO A 109 -20.23 10.54 -25.81
CA PRO A 109 -20.91 9.43 -25.14
C PRO A 109 -20.03 8.82 -24.06
N THR A 110 -20.29 9.12 -22.80
CA THR A 110 -19.45 8.77 -21.65
C THR A 110 -20.17 7.78 -20.74
N LEU A 111 -19.45 6.73 -20.32
CA LEU A 111 -19.89 5.81 -19.29
C LEU A 111 -18.96 5.94 -18.08
N PHE A 112 -19.49 6.39 -16.95
CA PHE A 112 -18.84 6.32 -15.65
C PHE A 112 -19.48 5.21 -14.83
N ILE A 113 -18.72 4.18 -14.47
CA ILE A 113 -19.26 3.01 -13.76
C ILE A 113 -18.18 2.42 -12.84
N THR A 114 -18.59 1.97 -11.64
CA THR A 114 -17.69 1.17 -10.80
C THR A 114 -17.51 -0.22 -11.40
N VAL A 115 -16.36 -0.84 -11.21
CA VAL A 115 -16.12 -2.18 -11.77
C VAL A 115 -17.08 -3.24 -11.20
N PRO A 116 -17.46 -3.23 -9.90
CA PRO A 116 -18.51 -4.09 -9.39
C PRO A 116 -19.84 -3.92 -10.15
N ASP A 117 -20.33 -2.68 -10.29
CA ASP A 117 -21.59 -2.39 -10.97
C ASP A 117 -21.56 -2.78 -12.45
N LEU A 118 -20.41 -2.59 -13.11
CA LEU A 118 -20.19 -3.03 -14.49
C LEU A 118 -20.39 -4.54 -14.61
N LEU A 119 -19.75 -5.32 -13.75
CA LEU A 119 -19.86 -6.78 -13.76
C LEU A 119 -21.27 -7.24 -13.42
N ASP A 120 -21.94 -6.60 -12.48
CA ASP A 120 -23.32 -6.91 -12.13
C ASP A 120 -24.27 -6.55 -13.28
N SER A 121 -24.09 -5.41 -13.95
CA SER A 121 -24.88 -5.05 -15.12
C SER A 121 -24.77 -6.07 -16.26
N LEU A 122 -23.57 -6.66 -16.43
CA LEU A 122 -23.35 -7.73 -17.39
C LEU A 122 -24.01 -9.05 -16.98
N ARG A 123 -24.00 -9.39 -15.68
CA ARG A 123 -24.71 -10.58 -15.16
C ARG A 123 -26.22 -10.47 -15.33
N PHE A 124 -26.80 -9.31 -15.03
CA PHE A 124 -28.23 -9.06 -15.21
C PHE A 124 -28.66 -9.17 -16.66
N ALA A 125 -27.84 -8.76 -17.61
CA ALA A 125 -28.14 -8.83 -19.04
C ALA A 125 -28.30 -10.29 -19.56
N TYR A 126 -27.73 -11.29 -18.88
CA TYR A 126 -27.93 -12.70 -19.24
C TYR A 126 -29.39 -13.18 -19.04
N ASN A 127 -30.11 -12.59 -18.08
CA ASN A 127 -31.45 -13.00 -17.68
C ASN A 127 -32.51 -11.98 -18.07
N SER A 128 -32.16 -10.91 -18.79
CA SER A 128 -33.11 -9.84 -19.15
C SER A 128 -33.73 -10.08 -20.53
N PRO A 129 -35.04 -10.00 -20.66
CA PRO A 129 -35.70 -10.05 -21.97
C PRO A 129 -35.56 -8.73 -22.76
N GLU A 130 -35.19 -7.62 -22.11
CA GLU A 130 -35.21 -6.29 -22.73
C GLU A 130 -33.87 -5.91 -23.38
N THR A 131 -32.74 -6.49 -22.92
CA THR A 131 -31.41 -6.22 -23.46
C THR A 131 -30.60 -7.50 -23.52
N THR A 132 -30.04 -7.82 -24.68
CA THR A 132 -29.14 -8.97 -24.79
C THR A 132 -27.80 -8.63 -24.17
N PHE A 133 -27.12 -9.64 -23.63
CA PHE A 133 -25.75 -9.51 -23.08
C PHE A 133 -24.81 -8.86 -24.11
N GLU A 134 -24.88 -9.29 -25.37
CA GLU A 134 -24.04 -8.79 -26.46
C GLU A 134 -24.23 -7.28 -26.67
N ALA A 135 -25.49 -6.82 -26.71
CA ALA A 135 -25.79 -5.40 -26.89
C ALA A 135 -25.25 -4.56 -25.72
N ARG A 136 -25.40 -5.03 -24.47
CA ARG A 136 -24.87 -4.38 -23.28
C ARG A 136 -23.35 -4.34 -23.27
N PHE A 137 -22.73 -5.45 -23.59
CA PHE A 137 -21.28 -5.58 -23.67
C PHE A 137 -20.69 -4.66 -24.76
N ASP A 138 -21.36 -4.59 -25.91
CA ASP A 138 -20.98 -3.71 -27.01
C ASP A 138 -21.13 -2.23 -26.66
N ASP A 139 -22.21 -1.84 -26.00
CA ASP A 139 -22.41 -0.46 -25.52
C ASP A 139 -21.26 -0.03 -24.58
N ILE A 140 -20.88 -0.90 -23.63
CA ILE A 140 -19.80 -0.62 -22.67
C ILE A 140 -18.44 -0.48 -23.37
N ARG A 141 -18.06 -1.47 -24.18
CA ARG A 141 -16.73 -1.47 -24.81
C ARG A 141 -16.54 -0.38 -25.86
N ASN A 142 -17.64 0.10 -26.49
CA ASN A 142 -17.61 1.14 -27.53
C ASN A 142 -17.96 2.54 -27.00
N ALA A 143 -18.14 2.74 -25.69
CA ALA A 143 -18.33 4.07 -25.11
C ALA A 143 -17.26 5.04 -25.57
N GLY A 144 -17.61 6.26 -25.96
CA GLY A 144 -16.65 7.28 -26.42
C GLY A 144 -15.60 7.59 -25.36
N LEU A 145 -16.01 7.66 -24.09
CA LEU A 145 -15.14 7.63 -22.92
C LEU A 145 -15.67 6.58 -21.94
N LEU A 146 -14.80 5.68 -21.48
CA LEU A 146 -15.13 4.73 -20.41
C LEU A 146 -14.30 5.10 -19.15
N VAL A 147 -15.01 5.32 -18.05
CA VAL A 147 -14.40 5.47 -16.72
C VAL A 147 -14.75 4.24 -15.89
N MET A 148 -13.74 3.45 -15.54
CA MET A 148 -13.84 2.29 -14.65
C MET A 148 -13.31 2.68 -13.28
N ASP A 149 -14.23 3.00 -12.37
CA ASP A 149 -13.89 3.39 -11.01
C ASP A 149 -13.76 2.17 -10.09
N ASP A 150 -12.88 2.25 -9.09
CA ASP A 150 -12.59 1.20 -8.11
C ASP A 150 -12.16 -0.13 -8.74
N PHE A 151 -11.22 -0.08 -9.68
CA PHE A 151 -10.69 -1.26 -10.35
C PHE A 151 -9.92 -2.14 -9.38
N GLY A 152 -10.29 -3.43 -9.30
CA GLY A 152 -9.56 -4.44 -8.54
C GLY A 152 -10.01 -4.64 -7.08
N THR A 153 -11.07 -3.98 -6.61
CA THR A 153 -11.53 -4.06 -5.20
C THR A 153 -12.26 -5.34 -4.81
N HIS A 154 -12.41 -6.32 -5.70
CA HIS A 154 -13.21 -7.54 -5.45
C HIS A 154 -12.48 -8.79 -5.90
N ASN A 155 -12.76 -9.90 -5.21
CA ASN A 155 -12.33 -11.23 -5.62
C ASN A 155 -13.06 -11.62 -6.92
N ALA A 156 -12.46 -11.26 -8.05
CA ALA A 156 -13.04 -11.51 -9.35
C ALA A 156 -13.08 -13.02 -9.64
N THR A 157 -14.27 -13.57 -9.87
CA THR A 157 -14.40 -14.92 -10.43
C THR A 157 -13.71 -14.99 -11.80
N GLY A 158 -13.31 -16.18 -12.26
CA GLY A 158 -12.68 -16.34 -13.57
C GLY A 158 -13.51 -15.74 -14.72
N TRP A 159 -14.86 -15.79 -14.61
CA TRP A 159 -15.76 -15.14 -15.56
C TRP A 159 -15.61 -13.60 -15.54
N ALA A 160 -15.55 -13.00 -14.37
CA ALA A 160 -15.42 -11.56 -14.20
C ALA A 160 -14.07 -11.05 -14.73
N GLN A 161 -12.98 -11.76 -14.42
CA GLN A 161 -11.64 -11.47 -14.93
C GLN A 161 -11.60 -11.52 -16.45
N GLU A 162 -12.22 -12.55 -17.05
CA GLU A 162 -12.27 -12.70 -18.50
C GLU A 162 -13.07 -11.57 -19.16
N LYS A 163 -14.22 -11.16 -18.59
CA LYS A 163 -15.02 -10.07 -19.14
C LYS A 163 -14.33 -8.71 -19.03
N LEU A 164 -13.69 -8.43 -17.91
CA LEU A 164 -12.88 -7.23 -17.74
C LEU A 164 -11.71 -7.21 -18.74
N PHE A 165 -11.01 -8.33 -18.86
CA PHE A 165 -9.93 -8.45 -19.85
C PHE A 165 -10.42 -8.19 -21.27
N GLN A 166 -11.58 -8.74 -21.67
CA GLN A 166 -12.14 -8.53 -23.01
C GLN A 166 -12.44 -7.05 -23.27
N ILE A 167 -13.02 -6.32 -22.30
CA ILE A 167 -13.30 -4.88 -22.40
C ILE A 167 -12.00 -4.09 -22.51
N VAL A 168 -11.07 -4.31 -21.58
CA VAL A 168 -9.78 -3.63 -21.54
C VAL A 168 -8.98 -3.87 -22.82
N ASN A 169 -8.91 -5.14 -23.27
CA ASN A 169 -8.19 -5.50 -24.50
C ASN A 169 -8.81 -4.89 -25.75
N TYR A 170 -10.14 -4.90 -25.86
CA TYR A 170 -10.81 -4.27 -27.00
C TYR A 170 -10.50 -2.77 -27.07
N ARG A 171 -10.59 -2.06 -25.94
CA ARG A 171 -10.32 -0.63 -25.89
C ARG A 171 -8.84 -0.30 -26.11
N TYR A 172 -7.95 -1.17 -25.65
CA TYR A 172 -6.51 -1.06 -25.87
C TYR A 172 -6.17 -1.15 -27.38
N VAL A 173 -6.67 -2.18 -28.06
CA VAL A 173 -6.41 -2.40 -29.49
C VAL A 173 -6.99 -1.25 -30.35
N ASN A 174 -8.15 -0.73 -29.97
CA ASN A 174 -8.83 0.34 -30.71
C ASN A 174 -8.46 1.75 -30.18
N LYS A 175 -7.51 1.87 -29.24
CA LYS A 175 -7.04 3.12 -28.63
C LYS A 175 -8.17 4.03 -28.14
N LEU A 176 -9.25 3.42 -27.60
CA LEU A 176 -10.42 4.16 -27.13
C LEU A 176 -10.12 4.85 -25.78
N PRO A 177 -10.48 6.13 -25.59
CA PRO A 177 -10.23 6.89 -24.37
C PRO A 177 -10.75 6.21 -23.12
N THR A 178 -9.87 5.95 -22.14
CA THR A 178 -10.23 5.18 -20.94
C THR A 178 -9.60 5.80 -19.69
N VAL A 179 -10.38 5.88 -18.63
CA VAL A 179 -9.90 6.25 -17.29
C VAL A 179 -10.11 5.06 -16.37
N VAL A 180 -9.08 4.73 -15.61
CA VAL A 180 -9.13 3.66 -14.60
C VAL A 180 -8.70 4.24 -13.28
N THR A 181 -9.47 4.03 -12.22
CA THR A 181 -9.02 4.33 -10.86
C THR A 181 -8.79 3.04 -10.09
N THR A 182 -7.76 3.00 -9.27
CA THR A 182 -7.46 1.83 -8.45
C THR A 182 -6.82 2.21 -7.11
N ASN A 183 -7.09 1.41 -6.10
CA ASN A 183 -6.41 1.45 -4.80
C ASN A 183 -5.34 0.34 -4.71
N LEU A 184 -5.30 -0.56 -5.69
CA LEU A 184 -4.34 -1.66 -5.73
C LEU A 184 -3.04 -1.20 -6.40
N ALA A 185 -1.94 -1.79 -5.98
CA ALA A 185 -0.71 -1.70 -6.75
C ALA A 185 -0.86 -2.53 -8.05
N LEU A 186 -0.14 -2.10 -9.10
CA LEU A 186 -0.24 -2.75 -10.41
C LEU A 186 0.11 -4.24 -10.38
N ASP A 187 0.98 -4.69 -9.48
CA ASP A 187 1.36 -6.09 -9.32
C ASP A 187 0.25 -6.98 -8.75
N GLU A 188 -0.77 -6.38 -8.13
CA GLU A 188 -1.95 -7.08 -7.62
C GLU A 188 -3.05 -7.24 -8.68
N ILE A 189 -2.93 -6.53 -9.81
CA ILE A 189 -3.86 -6.63 -10.94
C ILE A 189 -3.50 -7.84 -11.80
N GLU A 190 -4.51 -8.51 -12.33
CA GLU A 190 -4.35 -9.65 -13.25
C GLU A 190 -3.35 -9.34 -14.36
N SER A 191 -2.43 -10.27 -14.63
CA SER A 191 -1.21 -10.03 -15.44
C SER A 191 -1.48 -9.52 -16.85
N ARG A 192 -2.53 -10.01 -17.53
CA ARG A 192 -2.90 -9.60 -18.88
C ARG A 192 -3.42 -8.16 -18.92
N ILE A 193 -4.21 -7.75 -17.91
CA ILE A 193 -4.71 -6.38 -17.77
C ILE A 193 -3.57 -5.46 -17.37
N ARG A 194 -2.76 -5.86 -16.39
CA ARG A 194 -1.59 -5.11 -15.92
C ARG A 194 -0.65 -4.74 -17.06
N SER A 195 -0.33 -5.69 -17.95
CA SER A 195 0.54 -5.44 -19.10
C SER A 195 0.06 -4.28 -19.98
N ARG A 196 -1.26 -4.09 -20.11
CA ARG A 196 -1.84 -2.98 -20.88
C ARG A 196 -1.86 -1.67 -20.11
N LEU A 197 -2.08 -1.73 -18.80
CA LEU A 197 -2.04 -0.55 -17.93
C LEU A 197 -0.62 0.00 -17.72
N GLN A 198 0.40 -0.81 -17.98
CA GLN A 198 1.82 -0.42 -17.90
C GLN A 198 2.39 0.10 -19.23
N ASP A 199 1.62 0.09 -20.32
CA ASP A 199 2.06 0.61 -21.62
C ASP A 199 2.15 2.13 -21.59
N SER A 200 3.37 2.66 -21.44
CA SER A 200 3.66 4.10 -21.35
C SER A 200 3.32 4.90 -22.61
N ASP A 201 3.20 4.23 -23.77
CA ASP A 201 2.83 4.90 -25.03
C ASP A 201 1.33 5.23 -25.09
N LEU A 202 0.51 4.48 -24.36
CA LEU A 202 -0.93 4.67 -24.33
C LEU A 202 -1.45 5.18 -22.99
N VAL A 203 -0.85 4.80 -21.86
CA VAL A 203 -1.36 5.01 -20.51
C VAL A 203 -0.51 6.04 -19.76
N ARG A 204 -1.14 7.12 -19.31
CA ARG A 204 -0.54 8.05 -18.34
C ARG A 204 -0.84 7.55 -16.94
N HIS A 205 0.16 7.01 -16.27
CA HIS A 205 0.05 6.56 -14.89
C HIS A 205 0.25 7.74 -13.94
N VAL A 206 -0.77 8.03 -13.14
CA VAL A 206 -0.80 9.12 -12.16
C VAL A 206 -0.96 8.53 -10.76
N ARG A 207 0.08 8.64 -9.95
CA ARG A 207 0.06 8.19 -8.57
C ARG A 207 -0.23 9.36 -7.64
N ILE A 208 -1.35 9.29 -6.92
CA ILE A 208 -1.77 10.32 -5.97
C ILE A 208 -1.34 9.92 -4.57
N VAL A 209 -0.40 10.67 -4.01
CA VAL A 209 0.14 10.46 -2.66
C VAL A 209 -0.37 11.56 -1.76
N THR A 210 -1.46 11.30 -1.03
CA THR A 210 -2.04 12.25 -0.08
C THR A 210 -2.92 11.55 0.95
N MET A 211 -3.27 12.27 2.02
CA MET A 211 -4.21 11.82 3.05
C MET A 211 -5.64 11.71 2.52
N ASP A 212 -6.49 10.96 3.27
CA ASP A 212 -7.92 10.89 2.98
C ASP A 212 -8.59 12.26 3.18
N TYR A 213 -9.11 12.84 2.11
CA TYR A 213 -9.81 14.12 2.15
C TYR A 213 -11.12 14.08 2.97
N ARG A 214 -11.78 12.92 3.04
CA ARG A 214 -13.08 12.75 3.70
C ARG A 214 -12.95 12.67 5.22
N HIS A 215 -11.84 12.06 5.69
CA HIS A 215 -11.55 11.82 7.09
C HIS A 215 -10.15 12.32 7.48
N PRO A 216 -9.90 13.63 7.39
CA PRO A 216 -8.58 14.19 7.65
C PRO A 216 -8.11 14.03 9.11
N GLU A 217 -9.04 13.74 10.03
CA GLU A 217 -8.70 13.52 11.45
C GLU A 217 -8.21 12.09 11.74
N GLU A 218 -8.52 11.11 10.88
CA GLU A 218 -8.17 9.69 11.07
C GLU A 218 -6.78 9.34 10.52
N THR A 219 -6.16 10.21 9.72
CA THR A 219 -4.99 9.87 8.91
C THR A 219 -3.65 10.09 9.58
N SER A 220 -3.58 10.81 10.69
CA SER A 220 -2.30 11.13 11.33
C SER A 220 -1.72 10.00 12.17
N ASN A 221 -2.52 8.97 12.51
CA ASN A 221 -2.00 7.80 13.19
C ASN A 221 -2.98 6.63 13.03
N PRO A 222 -2.76 5.66 12.13
CA PRO A 222 -3.50 4.41 12.26
C PRO A 222 -3.26 3.96 13.71
N GLY A 223 -4.32 3.72 14.50
CA GLY A 223 -4.23 3.40 15.95
C GLY A 223 -3.30 2.22 16.28
N LEU A 224 -2.54 1.78 15.30
CA LEU A 224 -1.53 0.76 15.31
C LEU A 224 -0.11 1.30 15.52
N SER A 225 0.17 2.60 15.32
CA SER A 225 1.54 3.10 15.48
C SER A 225 1.91 3.21 16.95
N MET A 226 2.93 2.44 17.33
CA MET A 226 3.45 2.41 18.70
C MET A 226 4.14 3.72 19.13
N LEU A 227 4.44 4.63 18.19
CA LEU A 227 5.12 5.91 18.50
C LEU A 227 4.34 6.79 19.46
N SER A 228 3.03 6.62 19.58
CA SER A 228 2.20 7.32 20.57
C SER A 228 2.34 6.79 22.00
N LEU A 229 2.87 5.57 22.18
CA LEU A 229 3.06 4.97 23.49
C LEU A 229 4.14 5.71 24.27
N LYS A 230 3.88 5.99 25.55
CA LYS A 230 4.74 6.80 26.41
C LYS A 230 6.19 6.32 26.45
N ASP A 231 6.39 5.00 26.58
CA ASP A 231 7.73 4.42 26.67
C ASP A 231 8.49 4.50 25.33
N ILE A 232 7.78 4.27 24.20
CA ILE A 232 8.35 4.37 22.86
C ILE A 232 8.68 5.83 22.52
N LYS A 233 7.80 6.77 22.88
CA LYS A 233 8.03 8.22 22.69
C LYS A 233 9.27 8.74 23.45
N ALA A 234 9.60 8.11 24.58
CA ALA A 234 10.81 8.44 25.35
C ALA A 234 12.11 7.89 24.73
N MET A 235 12.02 6.94 23.78
CA MET A 235 13.18 6.34 23.11
C MET A 235 13.66 7.25 21.97
N THR A 236 14.68 8.05 22.24
CA THR A 236 15.30 8.99 21.29
C THR A 236 16.78 8.72 21.16
N PHE A 237 17.46 9.29 20.16
CA PHE A 237 18.92 9.24 20.07
C PHE A 237 19.60 9.90 21.27
N LEU A 238 18.98 10.92 21.88
CA LEU A 238 19.50 11.58 23.09
C LEU A 238 19.38 10.73 24.36
N SER A 239 18.34 9.89 24.43
CA SER A 239 18.14 8.97 25.56
C SER A 239 18.88 7.63 25.40
N TRP A 240 19.58 7.47 24.27
CA TRP A 240 20.38 6.28 23.98
C TRP A 240 21.60 6.20 24.90
N SER A 241 21.87 5.00 25.45
CA SER A 241 23.08 4.72 26.22
C SER A 241 24.06 3.88 25.39
N GLY A 242 25.29 4.35 25.23
CA GLY A 242 26.35 3.58 24.58
C GLY A 242 26.87 2.40 25.40
N ARG A 243 26.39 2.22 26.65
CA ARG A 243 26.73 1.12 27.58
C ARG A 243 28.26 0.94 27.84
N GLU A 244 29.06 2.01 27.70
CA GLU A 244 30.51 2.00 27.85
C GLU A 244 30.93 1.68 29.28
N ASP A 245 30.08 2.03 30.25
CA ASP A 245 30.23 1.74 31.68
C ASP A 245 30.04 0.25 32.01
N GLU A 246 29.52 -0.55 31.08
CA GLU A 246 29.32 -1.98 31.28
C GLU A 246 30.49 -2.85 30.85
N ILE A 247 31.59 -2.27 30.30
CA ILE A 247 32.77 -3.03 29.84
C ILE A 247 33.32 -3.85 31.02
N GLY A 248 33.49 -5.16 30.81
CA GLY A 248 33.98 -6.12 31.79
C GLY A 248 32.92 -6.63 32.78
N HIS A 249 31.70 -6.09 32.74
CA HIS A 249 30.58 -6.63 33.56
C HIS A 249 30.01 -7.92 32.96
N ASP A 250 29.66 -8.86 33.83
CA ASP A 250 29.01 -10.10 33.44
C ASP A 250 27.55 -9.82 33.03
N SER A 251 27.20 -10.24 31.84
CA SER A 251 25.83 -10.28 31.33
C SER A 251 25.30 -11.71 31.31
N VAL A 252 24.00 -11.87 31.55
CA VAL A 252 23.35 -13.19 31.57
C VAL A 252 22.39 -13.29 30.39
N THR A 253 22.70 -14.19 29.47
CA THR A 253 21.78 -14.54 28.35
C THR A 253 21.05 -15.83 28.68
N VAL A 254 19.72 -15.82 28.55
CA VAL A 254 18.91 -17.02 28.75
C VAL A 254 18.49 -17.54 27.38
N LYS A 255 19.10 -18.61 26.93
CA LYS A 255 18.71 -19.32 25.71
C LYS A 255 17.73 -20.44 26.05
N SER A 256 16.64 -20.57 25.32
CA SER A 256 15.73 -21.71 25.39
C SER A 256 16.11 -22.71 24.32
N VAL A 257 16.60 -23.90 24.72
CA VAL A 257 16.95 -24.97 23.77
C VAL A 257 15.89 -26.07 23.88
N GLU A 258 15.29 -26.43 22.75
CA GLU A 258 14.41 -27.61 22.69
C GLU A 258 15.27 -28.87 22.52
N ARG A 259 15.28 -29.74 23.55
CA ARG A 259 15.82 -31.08 23.42
C ARG A 259 14.69 -32.09 23.22
N ARG A 260 14.72 -32.80 22.11
CA ARG A 260 13.84 -33.95 21.88
C ARG A 260 14.45 -35.17 22.57
N ASN A 261 13.78 -35.70 23.60
CA ASN A 261 14.12 -36.97 24.18
C ASN A 261 13.73 -38.11 23.23
N THR A 262 14.40 -39.25 23.37
CA THR A 262 14.19 -40.49 22.60
C THR A 262 12.76 -41.01 22.60
N GLY A 263 11.84 -40.42 23.38
CA GLY A 263 10.40 -40.73 23.44
C GLY A 263 9.49 -39.70 22.76
N GLY A 264 10.01 -38.73 21.95
CA GLY A 264 9.19 -37.80 21.15
C GLY A 264 8.68 -36.57 21.88
N PHE A 265 8.91 -36.40 23.18
CA PHE A 265 8.52 -35.23 23.94
C PHE A 265 9.63 -34.17 23.89
N ALA A 266 9.26 -32.94 23.49
CA ALA A 266 10.15 -31.79 23.52
C ALA A 266 10.17 -31.16 24.92
N THR A 267 11.34 -31.14 25.55
CA THR A 267 11.59 -30.41 26.81
C THR A 267 12.32 -29.12 26.48
N LYS A 268 11.79 -27.95 26.94
CA LYS A 268 12.48 -26.66 26.85
C LYS A 268 13.42 -26.55 28.06
N GLU A 269 14.73 -26.66 27.80
CA GLU A 269 15.75 -26.35 28.80
C GLU A 269 16.16 -24.87 28.66
N ARG A 270 16.28 -24.17 29.81
CA ARG A 270 16.85 -22.81 29.84
C ARG A 270 18.34 -22.92 30.14
N ILE A 271 19.16 -22.58 29.16
CA ILE A 271 20.62 -22.48 29.33
C ILE A 271 20.91 -21.02 29.68
N ILE A 272 21.61 -20.82 30.80
CA ILE A 272 22.08 -19.51 31.25
C ILE A 272 23.54 -19.40 30.84
N GLU A 273 23.83 -18.53 29.90
CA GLU A 273 25.19 -18.20 29.47
C GLU A 273 25.63 -16.89 30.11
N HIS A 274 26.83 -16.88 30.66
CA HIS A 274 27.48 -15.67 31.19
C HIS A 274 28.47 -15.18 30.16
N GLU A 275 28.29 -13.94 29.72
CA GLU A 275 29.16 -13.31 28.74
C GLU A 275 29.60 -11.93 29.27
N LYS A 276 30.89 -11.61 29.11
CA LYS A 276 31.40 -10.29 29.49
C LYS A 276 31.23 -9.29 28.35
N VAL A 277 30.75 -8.10 28.70
CA VAL A 277 30.68 -6.99 27.75
C VAL A 277 32.11 -6.61 27.35
N SER A 278 32.43 -6.67 26.06
CA SER A 278 33.73 -6.35 25.49
C SER A 278 33.74 -4.96 24.82
N ALA A 279 34.90 -4.41 24.58
CA ALA A 279 35.04 -3.17 23.79
C ALA A 279 34.54 -3.35 22.34
N GLU A 280 34.58 -4.58 21.79
CA GLU A 280 34.11 -4.88 20.47
C GLU A 280 32.56 -4.82 20.41
N HIS A 281 31.88 -5.32 21.45
CA HIS A 281 30.45 -5.16 21.60
C HIS A 281 30.04 -3.68 21.61
N ILE A 282 30.76 -2.82 22.31
CA ILE A 282 30.48 -1.39 22.35
C ILE A 282 30.73 -0.72 21.00
N LYS A 283 31.81 -1.12 20.29
CA LYS A 283 32.06 -0.63 18.92
C LYS A 283 30.93 -1.00 17.97
N ASN A 284 30.49 -2.26 17.98
CA ASN A 284 29.35 -2.72 17.18
C ASN A 284 28.06 -1.95 17.51
N LEU A 285 27.81 -1.69 18.79
CA LEU A 285 26.65 -0.92 19.24
C LEU A 285 26.69 0.54 18.75
N ARG A 286 27.86 1.18 18.71
CA ARG A 286 28.07 2.52 18.13
C ARG A 286 27.82 2.51 16.62
N GLU A 287 28.34 1.51 15.91
CA GLU A 287 28.09 1.36 14.45
C GLU A 287 26.60 1.25 14.14
N MET A 288 25.85 0.52 14.98
CA MET A 288 24.40 0.44 14.85
C MET A 288 23.70 1.78 15.12
N HIS A 289 24.14 2.51 16.15
CA HIS A 289 23.64 3.84 16.46
C HIS A 289 23.88 4.82 15.31
N ASP A 290 25.10 4.89 14.80
CA ASP A 290 25.48 5.83 13.74
C ASP A 290 24.75 5.51 12.43
N ALA A 291 24.57 4.23 12.13
CA ALA A 291 23.76 3.81 11.00
C ALA A 291 22.27 4.18 11.15
N ALA A 292 21.71 4.02 12.34
CA ALA A 292 20.35 4.41 12.65
C ALA A 292 20.15 5.93 12.55
N ALA A 293 21.12 6.72 13.08
CA ALA A 293 21.09 8.17 12.98
C ALA A 293 21.21 8.67 11.53
N GLY A 294 22.12 8.09 10.75
CA GLY A 294 22.25 8.39 9.33
C GLY A 294 21.03 8.02 8.52
N PHE A 295 20.38 6.88 8.82
CA PHE A 295 19.12 6.49 8.20
C PHE A 295 17.97 7.44 8.60
N ALA A 296 17.93 7.88 9.86
CA ALA A 296 16.92 8.83 10.32
C ALA A 296 17.03 10.19 9.60
N ASP A 297 18.25 10.66 9.31
CA ASP A 297 18.47 11.91 8.58
C ASP A 297 18.00 11.80 7.11
N LYS A 298 18.40 10.73 6.43
CA LYS A 298 18.06 10.47 5.02
C LYS A 298 17.53 9.05 4.84
N PRO A 299 16.24 8.80 5.11
CA PRO A 299 15.67 7.46 4.94
C PRO A 299 15.73 7.05 3.47
N ASN A 300 16.51 6.04 3.18
CA ASN A 300 16.60 5.45 1.85
C ASN A 300 16.85 3.95 1.96
N GLY A 301 16.09 3.17 1.22
CA GLY A 301 16.18 1.71 1.27
C GLY A 301 15.77 1.14 2.63
N TRP A 302 16.39 0.04 3.02
CA TRP A 302 16.03 -0.71 4.21
C TRP A 302 17.16 -0.79 5.23
N LEU A 303 16.83 -0.63 6.51
CA LEU A 303 17.73 -0.86 7.63
C LEU A 303 17.23 -2.04 8.45
N VAL A 304 18.04 -3.08 8.57
CA VAL A 304 17.70 -4.30 9.32
C VAL A 304 18.63 -4.46 10.51
N LEU A 305 18.03 -4.51 11.70
CA LEU A 305 18.74 -4.64 12.97
C LEU A 305 18.48 -6.01 13.56
N LEU A 306 19.48 -6.88 13.55
CA LEU A 306 19.44 -8.24 14.07
C LEU A 306 20.19 -8.35 15.40
N GLY A 307 19.91 -9.42 16.15
CA GLY A 307 20.66 -9.77 17.36
C GLY A 307 19.77 -10.05 18.59
N PRO A 308 20.37 -10.38 19.75
CA PRO A 308 19.62 -10.86 20.92
C PRO A 308 18.60 -9.86 21.45
N SER A 309 17.60 -10.32 22.17
CA SER A 309 16.64 -9.48 22.83
C SER A 309 17.31 -8.55 23.83
N PHE A 310 16.76 -7.32 23.99
CA PHE A 310 17.26 -6.30 24.92
C PHE A 310 18.65 -5.74 24.61
N CYS A 311 19.18 -5.90 23.40
CA CYS A 311 20.42 -5.23 23.00
C CYS A 311 20.24 -3.79 22.47
N GLY A 312 18.99 -3.28 22.42
CA GLY A 312 18.69 -1.88 22.07
C GLY A 312 18.07 -1.65 20.69
N LYS A 313 17.80 -2.68 19.89
CA LYS A 313 17.23 -2.54 18.53
C LYS A 313 15.92 -1.74 18.47
N THR A 314 14.96 -2.10 19.34
CA THR A 314 13.67 -1.37 19.46
C THR A 314 13.89 0.10 19.83
N HIS A 315 14.88 0.40 20.68
CA HIS A 315 15.21 1.78 21.03
C HIS A 315 15.70 2.56 19.80
N LEU A 316 16.64 2.00 19.03
CA LEU A 316 17.15 2.64 17.80
C LEU A 316 16.03 2.79 16.75
N ALA A 317 15.21 1.78 16.57
CA ALA A 317 14.06 1.82 15.66
C ALA A 317 13.06 2.92 16.07
N ALA A 318 12.73 3.00 17.36
CA ALA A 318 11.88 4.05 17.90
C ALA A 318 12.54 5.45 17.79
N ALA A 319 13.84 5.56 18.02
CA ALA A 319 14.57 6.82 17.86
C ALA A 319 14.52 7.36 16.42
N ILE A 320 14.66 6.47 15.42
CA ILE A 320 14.44 6.81 14.00
C ILE A 320 13.03 7.35 13.80
N GLY A 321 12.01 6.62 14.30
CA GLY A 321 10.61 7.00 14.16
C GLY A 321 10.30 8.36 14.82
N ASN A 322 10.74 8.55 16.06
CA ASN A 322 10.53 9.79 16.81
C ASN A 322 11.23 10.99 16.16
N TYR A 323 12.47 10.79 15.66
CA TYR A 323 13.20 11.83 14.95
C TYR A 323 12.45 12.27 13.68
N ARG A 324 12.02 11.31 12.85
CA ARG A 324 11.29 11.61 11.62
C ARG A 324 9.92 12.22 11.87
N ALA A 325 9.20 11.73 12.88
CA ALA A 325 7.91 12.32 13.29
C ALA A 325 8.09 13.76 13.81
N GLY A 326 9.18 14.02 14.56
CA GLY A 326 9.53 15.37 15.01
C GLY A 326 9.87 16.33 13.88
N MET A 327 10.33 15.82 12.74
CA MET A 327 10.57 16.59 11.50
C MET A 327 9.31 16.73 10.62
N GLY A 328 8.15 16.29 11.11
CA GLY A 328 6.88 16.31 10.35
C GLY A 328 6.70 15.15 9.37
N GLY A 329 7.59 14.16 9.37
CA GLY A 329 7.47 12.98 8.52
C GLY A 329 6.40 12.00 9.01
N GLN A 330 5.65 11.41 8.08
CA GLN A 330 4.71 10.34 8.42
C GLN A 330 5.45 9.03 8.66
N VAL A 331 5.25 8.46 9.85
CA VAL A 331 5.91 7.22 10.28
C VAL A 331 4.89 6.26 10.88
N VAL A 332 4.93 5.02 10.43
CA VAL A 332 4.21 3.92 11.07
C VAL A 332 5.23 3.01 11.74
N MET A 333 5.13 2.84 13.06
CA MET A 333 5.91 1.86 13.82
C MET A 333 4.97 0.84 14.43
N ALA A 334 5.14 -0.43 14.10
CA ALA A 334 4.30 -1.51 14.62
C ALA A 334 5.13 -2.71 15.06
N ASP A 335 4.72 -3.34 16.17
CA ASP A 335 5.13 -4.70 16.52
C ASP A 335 4.50 -5.68 15.52
N VAL A 336 5.31 -6.56 14.95
CA VAL A 336 4.86 -7.44 13.88
C VAL A 336 3.71 -8.35 14.30
N ALA A 337 3.73 -8.88 15.53
CA ALA A 337 2.66 -9.75 16.01
C ALA A 337 1.33 -8.97 16.13
N SER A 338 1.39 -7.77 16.71
CA SER A 338 0.23 -6.87 16.83
C SER A 338 -0.31 -6.45 15.47
N LEU A 339 0.57 -6.19 14.50
CA LEU A 339 0.20 -5.87 13.12
C LEU A 339 -0.57 -7.03 12.45
N LEU A 340 -0.09 -8.24 12.60
CA LEU A 340 -0.73 -9.42 12.03
C LEU A 340 -2.08 -9.72 12.70
N ASP A 341 -2.20 -9.52 14.02
CA ASP A 341 -3.46 -9.67 14.74
C ASP A 341 -4.48 -8.59 14.33
N TYR A 342 -4.01 -7.36 14.11
CA TYR A 342 -4.82 -6.29 13.56
C TYR A 342 -5.34 -6.64 12.16
N PHE A 343 -4.51 -7.16 11.27
CA PHE A 343 -4.93 -7.63 9.95
C PHE A 343 -5.99 -8.74 10.04
N ARG A 344 -5.82 -9.71 10.96
CA ARG A 344 -6.83 -10.76 11.19
C ARG A 344 -8.16 -10.20 11.69
N ALA A 345 -8.12 -9.22 12.58
CA ALA A 345 -9.32 -8.61 13.14
C ALA A 345 -10.10 -7.81 12.10
N THR A 346 -9.42 -7.11 11.20
CA THR A 346 -10.05 -6.29 10.14
C THR A 346 -10.58 -7.12 8.96
N PHE A 347 -10.18 -8.39 8.83
CA PHE A 347 -10.65 -9.29 7.78
C PHE A 347 -12.03 -9.90 8.06
N ARG A 348 -12.62 -9.68 9.24
CA ARG A 348 -13.95 -10.21 9.60
C ARG A 348 -15.06 -9.44 8.87
N PRO A 349 -16.08 -10.11 8.28
CA PRO A 349 -17.25 -9.44 7.74
C PRO A 349 -17.96 -8.67 8.86
N ASN A 350 -18.31 -7.41 8.62
CA ASN A 350 -18.94 -6.44 9.54
C ASN A 350 -17.98 -5.57 10.38
N THR A 351 -16.74 -5.41 10.00
CA THR A 351 -15.89 -4.35 10.59
C THR A 351 -16.09 -3.04 9.83
N GLU A 352 -16.24 -1.92 10.55
CA GLU A 352 -16.38 -0.56 9.98
C GLU A 352 -15.12 -0.11 9.20
N VAL A 353 -14.00 -0.80 9.43
CA VAL A 353 -12.71 -0.53 8.80
C VAL A 353 -12.38 -1.64 7.81
N HIS A 354 -12.37 -1.32 6.52
CA HIS A 354 -11.99 -2.27 5.48
C HIS A 354 -10.50 -2.62 5.56
N PHE A 355 -10.20 -3.92 5.60
CA PHE A 355 -8.83 -4.46 5.59
C PHE A 355 -7.96 -3.83 4.49
N ASP A 356 -8.47 -3.75 3.27
CA ASP A 356 -7.73 -3.25 2.11
C ASP A 356 -7.24 -1.81 2.28
N ARG A 357 -8.06 -0.94 2.89
CA ARG A 357 -7.67 0.44 3.18
C ARG A 357 -6.48 0.50 4.15
N ARG A 358 -6.57 -0.22 5.27
CA ARG A 358 -5.52 -0.19 6.31
C ARG A 358 -4.24 -0.86 5.85
N PHE A 359 -4.37 -1.96 5.13
CA PHE A 359 -3.23 -2.63 4.53
C PHE A 359 -2.51 -1.71 3.52
N TYR A 360 -3.27 -0.99 2.70
CA TYR A 360 -2.73 0.00 1.77
C TYR A 360 -2.00 1.13 2.50
N GLU A 361 -2.60 1.75 3.53
CA GLU A 361 -2.00 2.83 4.32
C GLU A 361 -0.66 2.41 4.94
N ILE A 362 -0.58 1.19 5.48
CA ILE A 362 0.65 0.68 6.10
C ILE A 362 1.72 0.39 5.04
N ARG A 363 1.36 -0.27 3.95
CA ARG A 363 2.34 -0.63 2.91
C ARG A 363 2.90 0.57 2.16
N THR A 364 2.14 1.68 2.05
CA THR A 364 2.56 2.91 1.36
C THR A 364 3.09 3.98 2.30
N ALA A 365 3.13 3.74 3.62
CA ALA A 365 3.67 4.68 4.59
C ALA A 365 5.08 5.17 4.19
N PRO A 366 5.37 6.48 4.22
CA PRO A 366 6.68 7.03 3.83
C PRO A 366 7.85 6.40 4.61
N LEU A 367 7.64 6.09 5.88
CA LEU A 367 8.55 5.27 6.69
C LEU A 367 7.75 4.22 7.46
N LEU A 368 8.11 2.95 7.28
CA LEU A 368 7.57 1.83 8.05
C LEU A 368 8.65 1.23 8.95
N ILE A 369 8.33 1.06 10.22
CA ILE A 369 9.17 0.39 11.21
C ILE A 369 8.44 -0.84 11.70
N LEU A 370 9.01 -2.01 11.43
CA LEU A 370 8.50 -3.31 11.86
C LEU A 370 9.38 -3.83 13.00
N ASP A 371 8.87 -3.73 14.22
CA ASP A 371 9.60 -4.17 15.40
C ASP A 371 9.28 -5.61 15.76
N GLY A 372 10.29 -6.39 16.07
CA GLY A 372 10.16 -7.72 16.62
C GLY A 372 9.74 -8.81 15.61
N LEU A 373 10.29 -8.82 14.41
CA LEU A 373 10.11 -9.93 13.48
C LEU A 373 10.72 -11.21 14.10
N LYS A 374 9.85 -12.17 14.46
CA LYS A 374 10.19 -13.40 15.18
C LYS A 374 10.28 -14.59 14.23
N GLU A 375 10.63 -15.76 14.79
CA GLU A 375 10.55 -17.02 14.07
C GLU A 375 9.17 -17.24 13.47
N SER A 376 9.15 -17.68 12.21
CA SER A 376 7.92 -18.02 11.49
C SER A 376 7.20 -19.16 12.22
N ASN A 377 5.99 -18.92 12.69
CA ASN A 377 5.16 -19.98 13.22
C ASN A 377 4.43 -20.67 12.05
N ALA A 378 4.82 -21.88 11.71
CA ALA A 378 4.31 -22.70 10.60
C ALA A 378 2.77 -22.88 10.55
N ASN A 379 2.01 -22.30 11.48
CA ASN A 379 0.57 -22.49 11.61
C ASN A 379 -0.30 -21.35 11.07
N SER A 380 0.26 -20.33 10.39
CA SER A 380 -0.56 -19.27 9.81
C SER A 380 -0.03 -18.76 8.46
N ASN A 381 -0.17 -19.57 7.41
CA ASN A 381 0.21 -19.19 6.05
C ASN A 381 -0.34 -17.82 5.62
N TRP A 382 -1.60 -17.51 5.98
CA TRP A 382 -2.22 -16.23 5.60
C TRP A 382 -1.48 -14.99 6.13
N ALA A 383 -1.06 -15.01 7.40
CA ALA A 383 -0.39 -13.86 8.03
C ALA A 383 1.01 -13.64 7.44
N GLU A 384 1.71 -14.72 7.16
CA GLU A 384 3.02 -14.69 6.49
C GLU A 384 2.90 -14.18 5.06
N ASP A 385 1.89 -14.62 4.32
CA ASP A 385 1.60 -14.14 2.97
C ASP A 385 1.34 -12.63 2.95
N LYS A 386 0.58 -12.10 3.93
CA LYS A 386 0.31 -10.66 4.03
C LYS A 386 1.55 -9.87 4.39
N LEU A 387 2.35 -10.35 5.32
CA LEU A 387 3.63 -9.72 5.65
C LEU A 387 4.57 -9.73 4.44
N TYR A 388 4.62 -10.83 3.71
CA TYR A 388 5.42 -10.95 2.51
C TYR A 388 4.95 -10.01 1.39
N GLN A 389 3.63 -9.90 1.16
CA GLN A 389 3.06 -8.95 0.22
C GLN A 389 3.42 -7.51 0.57
N LEU A 390 3.32 -7.13 1.85
CA LEU A 390 3.69 -5.82 2.35
C LEU A 390 5.17 -5.50 2.11
N LEU A 391 6.06 -6.44 2.49
CA LEU A 391 7.50 -6.26 2.33
C LEU A 391 7.93 -6.26 0.86
N ASN A 392 7.34 -7.12 0.02
CA ASN A 392 7.60 -7.13 -1.42
C ASN A 392 7.25 -5.79 -2.07
N PHE A 393 6.06 -5.28 -1.80
CA PHE A 393 5.63 -4.00 -2.32
C PHE A 393 6.65 -2.90 -1.97
N ARG A 394 7.01 -2.79 -0.69
CA ARG A 394 7.94 -1.76 -0.22
C ARG A 394 9.35 -1.88 -0.80
N TYR A 395 9.81 -3.12 -1.03
CA TYR A 395 11.10 -3.37 -1.64
C TYR A 395 11.15 -2.89 -3.10
N TYR A 396 10.13 -3.22 -3.90
CA TYR A 396 10.09 -2.82 -5.31
C TYR A 396 9.87 -1.32 -5.50
N ASP A 397 9.09 -0.70 -4.62
CA ASP A 397 8.82 0.74 -4.61
C ASP A 397 9.92 1.58 -3.91
N ASN A 398 11.02 0.96 -3.47
CA ASN A 398 12.09 1.61 -2.71
C ASN A 398 11.61 2.40 -1.48
N LEU A 399 10.55 1.96 -0.82
CA LEU A 399 10.01 2.65 0.34
C LEU A 399 10.86 2.39 1.59
N PRO A 400 11.30 3.45 2.31
CA PRO A 400 12.14 3.33 3.50
C PRO A 400 11.50 2.42 4.56
N THR A 401 12.25 1.40 4.98
CA THR A 401 11.75 0.39 5.91
C THR A 401 12.81 0.03 6.95
N VAL A 402 12.43 0.01 8.22
CA VAL A 402 13.27 -0.48 9.32
C VAL A 402 12.67 -1.79 9.84
N ILE A 403 13.51 -2.80 9.99
CA ILE A 403 13.11 -4.11 10.54
C ILE A 403 14.00 -4.43 11.72
N THR A 404 13.42 -4.84 12.84
CA THR A 404 14.17 -5.42 13.95
C THR A 404 13.83 -6.88 14.13
N SER A 405 14.81 -7.71 14.48
CA SER A 405 14.59 -9.12 14.81
C SER A 405 15.49 -9.59 15.95
N ALA A 406 14.98 -10.54 16.73
CA ALA A 406 15.76 -11.22 17.76
C ALA A 406 16.59 -12.39 17.19
N LEU A 407 16.39 -12.74 15.92
CA LEU A 407 17.13 -13.76 15.22
C LEU A 407 18.55 -13.26 14.88
N ASP A 408 19.52 -14.16 14.92
CA ASP A 408 20.80 -13.95 14.28
C ASP A 408 20.67 -14.06 12.75
N PRO A 409 21.70 -13.65 11.97
CA PRO A 409 21.62 -13.68 10.51
C PRO A 409 21.31 -15.06 9.92
N ASP A 410 21.86 -16.14 10.47
CA ASP A 410 21.66 -17.51 9.96
C ASP A 410 20.24 -17.99 10.25
N ALA A 411 19.76 -17.78 11.48
CA ALA A 411 18.40 -18.08 11.85
C ALA A 411 17.39 -17.23 11.05
N PHE A 412 17.72 -15.96 10.78
CA PHE A 412 16.87 -15.11 9.95
C PHE A 412 16.78 -15.61 8.51
N ALA A 413 17.91 -16.00 7.92
CA ALA A 413 17.98 -16.58 6.57
C ALA A 413 17.17 -17.88 6.45
N MET A 414 17.21 -18.73 7.48
CA MET A 414 16.44 -19.98 7.53
C MET A 414 14.93 -19.74 7.65
N ASN A 415 14.52 -18.77 8.46
CA ASN A 415 13.10 -18.48 8.69
C ASN A 415 12.47 -17.68 7.55
N TYR A 416 13.24 -16.81 6.89
CA TYR A 416 12.77 -15.88 5.86
C TYR A 416 13.63 -15.93 4.59
N PRO A 417 13.81 -17.08 3.91
CA PRO A 417 14.76 -17.22 2.80
C PRO A 417 14.48 -16.27 1.64
N SER A 418 13.22 -16.08 1.28
CA SER A 418 12.84 -15.18 0.18
C SER A 418 13.08 -13.71 0.51
N LEU A 419 12.91 -13.31 1.78
CA LEU A 419 13.22 -11.97 2.25
C LEU A 419 14.72 -11.78 2.36
N TRP A 420 15.44 -12.76 2.89
CA TRP A 420 16.90 -12.73 3.04
C TRP A 420 17.60 -12.45 1.71
N ASN A 421 17.22 -13.14 0.64
CA ASN A 421 17.79 -12.93 -0.69
C ASN A 421 17.66 -11.47 -1.17
N LYS A 422 16.60 -10.75 -0.78
CA LYS A 422 16.43 -9.33 -1.10
C LYS A 422 17.30 -8.43 -0.21
N LEU A 423 17.44 -8.81 1.05
CA LEU A 423 18.25 -8.05 2.00
C LEU A 423 19.76 -8.09 1.67
N LEU A 424 20.20 -9.09 0.91
CA LEU A 424 21.59 -9.18 0.43
C LEU A 424 21.94 -8.15 -0.66
N ASP A 425 20.99 -7.39 -1.17
CA ASP A 425 21.26 -6.28 -2.11
C ASP A 425 21.81 -5.06 -1.33
N PRO A 426 23.11 -4.79 -1.36
CA PRO A 426 23.72 -3.72 -0.58
C PRO A 426 23.38 -2.31 -1.10
N THR A 427 22.78 -2.22 -2.30
CA THR A 427 22.35 -0.93 -2.86
C THR A 427 21.01 -0.46 -2.26
N ARG A 428 20.24 -1.39 -1.70
CA ARG A 428 18.91 -1.15 -1.13
C ARG A 428 18.79 -1.44 0.34
N CYS A 429 19.63 -2.33 0.87
CA CYS A 429 19.49 -2.84 2.23
C CYS A 429 20.81 -2.76 2.99
N ARG A 430 20.73 -2.32 4.24
CA ARG A 430 21.83 -2.36 5.19
C ARG A 430 21.43 -3.25 6.37
N ILE A 431 22.17 -4.35 6.56
CA ILE A 431 21.97 -5.28 7.68
C ILE A 431 23.05 -5.02 8.72
N LEU A 432 22.65 -4.91 9.98
CA LEU A 432 23.52 -4.80 11.13
C LEU A 432 23.11 -5.85 12.16
N ALA A 433 24.04 -6.69 12.52
CA ALA A 433 23.85 -7.71 13.54
C ALA A 433 24.58 -7.27 14.83
N SER A 434 23.85 -7.30 15.94
CA SER A 434 24.41 -7.05 17.26
C SER A 434 24.69 -8.34 17.98
N GLU A 435 25.89 -8.47 18.49
CA GLU A 435 26.30 -9.52 19.43
C GLU A 435 26.22 -9.02 20.88
N MET A 436 25.77 -7.78 21.09
CA MET A 436 25.72 -7.14 22.40
C MET A 436 24.80 -7.91 23.36
N PRO A 437 25.29 -8.32 24.55
CA PRO A 437 24.48 -8.98 25.56
C PRO A 437 23.27 -8.13 26.03
N PRO A 438 22.20 -8.75 26.57
CA PRO A 438 20.99 -8.06 27.02
C PRO A 438 21.29 -6.93 28.05
N PHE A 439 20.61 -5.81 27.90
CA PHE A 439 20.70 -4.72 28.87
C PHE A 439 20.10 -5.13 30.22
N ARG A 440 20.87 -5.02 31.29
CA ARG A 440 20.38 -5.22 32.65
C ARG A 440 19.94 -3.88 33.23
N ARG A 441 18.66 -3.75 33.57
CA ARG A 441 18.25 -2.65 34.48
C ARG A 441 18.97 -2.85 35.80
N PRO A 442 19.67 -1.83 36.35
CA PRO A 442 20.22 -1.93 37.71
C PRO A 442 19.04 -2.24 38.64
N ALA A 443 19.23 -3.23 39.54
CA ALA A 443 18.22 -3.57 40.53
C ALA A 443 17.84 -2.30 41.30
N PRO A 444 16.52 -2.04 41.54
CA PRO A 444 16.11 -0.87 42.30
C PRO A 444 16.84 -0.92 43.67
N LYS A 445 17.62 0.13 43.96
CA LYS A 445 18.33 0.24 45.23
C LYS A 445 17.33 -0.07 46.37
N ALA A 446 17.57 -1.15 47.11
CA ALA A 446 16.73 -1.53 48.23
C ALA A 446 16.57 -0.30 49.13
N ARG A 447 15.34 0.18 49.29
CA ARG A 447 15.04 1.24 50.25
C ARG A 447 15.54 0.73 51.60
N LYS A 448 16.64 1.31 52.11
CA LYS A 448 17.07 1.10 53.49
C LYS A 448 15.88 1.45 54.36
N LYS A 449 15.20 0.43 54.95
CA LYS A 449 14.27 0.67 56.04
C LYS A 449 15.06 1.43 57.12
N LYS A 450 14.72 2.69 57.33
CA LYS A 450 15.12 3.38 58.59
C LYS A 450 14.46 2.61 59.71
N LEU A 451 15.29 1.98 60.55
CA LEU A 451 14.90 1.52 61.86
C LEU A 451 14.59 2.73 62.75
#